data_c5f49955ac7a864e5fd898fe3a8cea7e
#
_entry.id   c5f49955ac7a864e5fd898fe3a8cea7e
#
_cell.length_a   1.000
_cell.length_b   1.000
_cell.length_c   1.000
_cell.angle_alpha   90.00
_cell.angle_beta   90.00
_cell.angle_gamma   90.00
#
_symmetry.space_group_name_H-M   'P 1'
#
loop_
_entity.id
_entity.type
_entity.pdbx_description
1 polymer ?
#
loop_
_entity_poly.entity_id
_entity_poly.type
_entity_poly.pdbx_seq_one_letter_code
_entity_poly.pdbx_strand_id
1 'polypeptide(L)'
;MNKHTLHINQRELTAYLPAQHRPNAPTLLAFPDSPAEADALAALLPDYIALLSLPEANWEHAFTPWHAPKLFAKGADFGGGADATLQQLTATILPTAERELGLQPQWRGLLGYSLAGLFALYTAYRSDFFQRIASVSGSLWFDGWADFAAAHTPNPLPQAMYFSLGDKEAQSRNPRMAAVQTATEAVFTQWQQYACPCTLEINAGGHFDNVPQRLAQAARWLIEAA
;
A
#
# COMPACT_ATOMS: atom_id res chain seq x y z
N MET A 1 4.10 -8.91 -19.33
CA MET A 1 4.38 -9.72 -18.11
C MET A 1 3.68 -11.08 -18.19
N ASN A 2 4.28 -12.13 -17.59
CA ASN A 2 3.68 -13.46 -17.48
C ASN A 2 2.85 -13.52 -16.20
N LYS A 3 1.61 -14.03 -16.31
CA LYS A 3 0.66 -14.14 -15.20
C LYS A 3 0.69 -15.56 -14.61
N HIS A 4 0.80 -15.64 -13.29
CA HIS A 4 0.80 -16.89 -12.51
C HIS A 4 -0.17 -16.76 -11.35
N THR A 5 -0.80 -17.86 -10.96
CA THR A 5 -1.68 -17.91 -9.78
C THR A 5 -1.10 -18.89 -8.76
N LEU A 6 -0.98 -18.46 -7.53
CA LEU A 6 -0.56 -19.27 -6.39
C LEU A 6 -1.67 -19.33 -5.35
N HIS A 7 -1.75 -20.45 -4.63
CA HIS A 7 -2.65 -20.62 -3.49
C HIS A 7 -1.82 -20.82 -2.23
N ILE A 8 -1.77 -19.82 -1.37
CA ILE A 8 -0.97 -19.81 -0.14
C ILE A 8 -1.88 -19.53 1.04
N ASN A 9 -1.94 -20.44 2.01
CA ASN A 9 -2.80 -20.30 3.20
C ASN A 9 -4.26 -19.94 2.88
N GLN A 10 -4.87 -20.66 1.92
CA GLN A 10 -6.23 -20.45 1.43
C GLN A 10 -6.48 -19.08 0.79
N ARG A 11 -5.43 -18.33 0.49
CA ARG A 11 -5.49 -17.07 -0.26
C ARG A 11 -4.96 -17.29 -1.67
N GLU A 12 -5.66 -16.71 -2.64
CA GLU A 12 -5.20 -16.65 -4.01
C GLU A 12 -4.32 -15.41 -4.20
N LEU A 13 -3.10 -15.62 -4.69
CA LEU A 13 -2.16 -14.57 -5.05
C LEU A 13 -1.91 -14.65 -6.55
N THR A 14 -2.10 -13.55 -7.26
CA THR A 14 -1.73 -13.43 -8.67
C THR A 14 -0.38 -12.73 -8.78
N ALA A 15 0.57 -13.36 -9.46
CA ALA A 15 1.87 -12.79 -9.77
C ALA A 15 1.97 -12.41 -11.25
N TYR A 16 2.44 -11.21 -11.53
CA TYR A 16 2.78 -10.71 -12.86
C TYR A 16 4.30 -10.57 -12.92
N LEU A 17 4.95 -11.48 -13.63
CA LEU A 17 6.41 -11.56 -13.69
C LEU A 17 6.94 -10.97 -15.00
N PRO A 18 8.16 -10.44 -15.02
CA PRO A 18 8.86 -10.07 -16.25
C PRO A 18 8.78 -11.18 -17.29
N ALA A 19 8.62 -10.82 -18.56
CA ALA A 19 8.58 -11.81 -19.66
C ALA A 19 9.86 -12.65 -19.73
N GLN A 20 10.99 -12.03 -19.43
CA GLN A 20 12.25 -12.74 -19.18
C GLN A 20 12.42 -12.92 -17.68
N HIS A 21 12.64 -14.16 -17.25
CA HIS A 21 12.83 -14.48 -15.83
C HIS A 21 13.99 -13.68 -15.23
N ARG A 22 13.71 -12.97 -14.14
CA ARG A 22 14.67 -12.14 -13.40
C ARG A 22 14.53 -12.45 -11.91
N PRO A 23 15.36 -13.33 -11.36
CA PRO A 23 15.26 -13.69 -9.93
C PRO A 23 15.34 -12.47 -8.99
N ASN A 24 16.17 -11.49 -9.32
CA ASN A 24 16.38 -10.28 -8.53
C ASN A 24 15.46 -9.11 -8.94
N ALA A 25 14.38 -9.37 -9.69
CA ALA A 25 13.42 -8.32 -10.05
C ALA A 25 12.91 -7.63 -8.78
N PRO A 26 12.90 -6.29 -8.74
CA PRO A 26 12.17 -5.57 -7.70
C PRO A 26 10.73 -6.05 -7.64
N THR A 27 10.22 -6.31 -6.45
CA THR A 27 8.91 -6.91 -6.27
C THR A 27 7.97 -5.94 -5.53
N LEU A 28 6.83 -5.67 -6.14
CA LEU A 28 5.76 -4.85 -5.56
C LEU A 28 4.62 -5.74 -5.09
N LEU A 29 4.11 -5.49 -3.90
CA LEU A 29 2.84 -6.04 -3.41
C LEU A 29 1.75 -4.98 -3.54
N ALA A 30 0.58 -5.35 -4.05
CA ALA A 30 -0.62 -4.51 -4.08
C ALA A 30 -1.87 -5.31 -3.68
N PHE A 31 -2.90 -4.58 -3.24
CA PHE A 31 -4.19 -5.13 -2.81
C PHE A 31 -5.31 -4.56 -3.69
N PRO A 32 -5.49 -5.04 -4.92
CA PRO A 32 -6.54 -4.56 -5.80
C PRO A 32 -7.92 -5.06 -5.37
N ASP A 33 -8.96 -4.28 -5.67
CA ASP A 33 -10.36 -4.65 -5.41
C ASP A 33 -10.88 -5.76 -6.34
N SER A 34 -10.22 -5.95 -7.48
CA SER A 34 -10.61 -6.93 -8.48
C SER A 34 -9.45 -7.45 -9.33
N PRO A 35 -9.58 -8.62 -9.96
CA PRO A 35 -8.62 -9.10 -10.95
C PRO A 35 -8.43 -8.13 -12.13
N ALA A 36 -9.47 -7.43 -12.55
CA ALA A 36 -9.40 -6.44 -13.64
C ALA A 36 -8.53 -5.23 -13.25
N GLU A 37 -8.61 -4.78 -12.01
CA GLU A 37 -7.75 -3.71 -11.49
C GLU A 37 -6.29 -4.16 -11.41
N ALA A 38 -6.04 -5.40 -10.97
CA ALA A 38 -4.69 -5.98 -10.96
C ALA A 38 -4.10 -6.07 -12.37
N ASP A 39 -4.89 -6.55 -13.35
CA ASP A 39 -4.48 -6.62 -14.76
C ASP A 39 -4.19 -5.23 -15.32
N ALA A 40 -5.02 -4.23 -15.02
CA ALA A 40 -4.83 -2.84 -15.43
C ALA A 40 -3.55 -2.23 -14.82
N LEU A 41 -3.30 -2.46 -13.53
CA LEU A 41 -2.07 -2.01 -12.87
C LEU A 41 -0.84 -2.68 -13.51
N ALA A 42 -0.86 -4.00 -13.69
CA ALA A 42 0.25 -4.75 -14.28
C ALA A 42 0.59 -4.28 -15.70
N ALA A 43 -0.42 -3.92 -16.50
CA ALA A 43 -0.24 -3.40 -17.85
C ALA A 43 0.46 -2.01 -17.89
N LEU A 44 0.42 -1.26 -16.79
CA LEU A 44 1.03 0.07 -16.66
C LEU A 44 2.45 0.03 -16.09
N LEU A 45 2.90 -1.12 -15.56
CA LEU A 45 4.22 -1.26 -14.95
C LEU A 45 5.29 -1.68 -15.97
N PRO A 46 6.57 -1.31 -15.73
CA PRO A 46 7.69 -1.79 -16.54
C PRO A 46 7.87 -3.30 -16.49
N ASP A 47 8.27 -3.93 -17.61
CA ASP A 47 8.45 -5.38 -17.73
C ASP A 47 9.75 -5.92 -17.08
N TYR A 48 10.33 -5.21 -16.14
CA TYR A 48 11.47 -5.68 -15.34
C TYR A 48 11.15 -5.77 -13.84
N ILE A 49 9.89 -5.55 -13.46
CA ILE A 49 9.38 -5.61 -12.10
C ILE A 49 8.46 -6.81 -11.95
N ALA A 50 8.44 -7.44 -10.78
CA ALA A 50 7.41 -8.37 -10.39
C ALA A 50 6.31 -7.63 -9.61
N LEU A 51 5.04 -7.86 -9.96
CA LEU A 51 3.88 -7.42 -9.19
C LEU A 51 3.19 -8.64 -8.57
N LEU A 52 3.05 -8.64 -7.26
CA LEU A 52 2.25 -9.59 -6.51
C LEU A 52 0.94 -8.91 -6.13
N SER A 53 -0.17 -9.48 -6.57
CA SER A 53 -1.52 -8.98 -6.32
C SER A 53 -2.21 -9.91 -5.35
N LEU A 54 -2.60 -9.41 -4.18
CA LEU A 54 -3.24 -10.19 -3.13
C LEU A 54 -4.56 -9.51 -2.72
N PRO A 55 -5.70 -9.95 -3.25
CA PRO A 55 -7.00 -9.39 -2.85
C PRO A 55 -7.28 -9.64 -1.36
N GLU A 56 -7.99 -8.70 -0.74
CA GLU A 56 -8.43 -8.78 0.64
C GLU A 56 -9.93 -8.53 0.74
N ALA A 57 -10.66 -9.45 1.37
CA ALA A 57 -12.10 -9.36 1.48
C ALA A 57 -12.57 -8.54 2.71
N ASN A 58 -11.73 -8.40 3.71
CA ASN A 58 -12.08 -7.75 4.98
C ASN A 58 -11.16 -6.56 5.27
N TRP A 59 -11.26 -5.54 4.41
CA TRP A 59 -10.43 -4.34 4.46
C TRP A 59 -10.48 -3.62 5.81
N GLU A 60 -11.68 -3.49 6.41
CA GLU A 60 -11.91 -2.79 7.67
C GLU A 60 -11.18 -3.47 8.83
N HIS A 61 -10.98 -4.78 8.75
CA HIS A 61 -10.21 -5.51 9.76
C HIS A 61 -8.73 -5.56 9.39
N ALA A 62 -8.42 -6.03 8.18
CA ALA A 62 -7.07 -6.39 7.78
C ALA A 62 -6.10 -5.20 7.72
N PHE A 63 -6.59 -4.00 7.36
CA PHE A 63 -5.75 -2.85 7.06
C PHE A 63 -5.80 -1.72 8.10
N THR A 64 -6.48 -1.94 9.22
CA THR A 64 -6.56 -0.93 10.27
C THR A 64 -5.69 -1.28 11.47
N PRO A 65 -4.91 -0.30 11.99
CA PRO A 65 -3.93 -0.54 13.06
C PRO A 65 -4.57 -0.97 14.40
N TRP A 66 -5.75 -0.47 14.69
CA TRP A 66 -6.51 -0.73 15.94
C TRP A 66 -8.00 -0.63 15.69
N HIS A 67 -8.78 -1.05 16.68
CA HIS A 67 -10.23 -0.93 16.64
C HIS A 67 -10.67 0.54 16.62
N ALA A 68 -11.60 0.87 15.73
CA ALA A 68 -12.23 2.18 15.65
C ALA A 68 -13.68 2.05 15.17
N PRO A 69 -14.56 3.02 15.50
CA PRO A 69 -15.94 2.99 15.04
C PRO A 69 -16.05 3.09 13.52
N LYS A 70 -17.03 2.40 12.96
CA LYS A 70 -17.40 2.45 11.53
C LYS A 70 -17.64 3.85 11.02
N LEU A 71 -17.49 4.03 9.71
CA LEU A 71 -17.81 5.30 9.02
C LEU A 71 -19.29 5.45 8.72
N PHE A 72 -19.94 4.36 8.35
CA PHE A 72 -21.31 4.36 7.84
C PHE A 72 -22.19 3.45 8.68
N ALA A 73 -23.47 3.81 8.85
CA ALA A 73 -24.40 3.07 9.69
C ALA A 73 -24.52 1.59 9.35
N LYS A 74 -24.38 1.22 8.07
CA LYS A 74 -24.44 -0.17 7.58
C LYS A 74 -23.09 -0.89 7.53
N GLY A 75 -21.96 -0.22 7.82
CA GLY A 75 -20.64 -0.82 7.82
C GLY A 75 -20.34 -1.64 9.09
N ALA A 76 -19.25 -2.39 9.07
CA ALA A 76 -18.63 -2.95 10.26
C ALA A 76 -17.69 -1.94 10.93
N ASP A 77 -17.42 -2.12 12.22
CA ASP A 77 -16.37 -1.37 12.89
C ASP A 77 -15.01 -1.80 12.34
N PHE A 78 -14.04 -0.90 12.40
CA PHE A 78 -12.66 -1.23 12.04
C PHE A 78 -12.05 -2.17 13.07
N GLY A 79 -11.50 -3.29 12.60
CA GLY A 79 -11.18 -4.42 13.48
C GLY A 79 -9.78 -4.41 14.08
N GLY A 80 -8.84 -3.60 13.56
CA GLY A 80 -7.49 -3.49 14.13
C GLY A 80 -6.58 -4.69 13.84
N GLY A 81 -6.73 -5.36 12.71
CA GLY A 81 -5.99 -6.57 12.35
C GLY A 81 -4.66 -6.34 11.62
N ALA A 82 -4.19 -5.10 11.46
CA ALA A 82 -3.02 -4.79 10.65
C ALA A 82 -1.73 -5.51 11.08
N ASP A 83 -1.48 -5.68 12.37
CA ASP A 83 -0.31 -6.44 12.86
C ASP A 83 -0.38 -7.92 12.44
N ALA A 84 -1.54 -8.56 12.54
CA ALA A 84 -1.73 -9.94 12.11
C ALA A 84 -1.58 -10.08 10.58
N THR A 85 -2.12 -9.14 9.82
CA THR A 85 -1.96 -9.08 8.36
C THR A 85 -0.48 -8.94 8.00
N LEU A 86 0.24 -8.00 8.60
CA LEU A 86 1.68 -7.81 8.37
C LEU A 86 2.46 -9.09 8.70
N GLN A 87 2.19 -9.73 9.82
CA GLN A 87 2.84 -10.98 10.21
C GLN A 87 2.59 -12.09 9.18
N GLN A 88 1.35 -12.27 8.71
CA GLN A 88 1.04 -13.26 7.68
C GLN A 88 1.77 -12.99 6.36
N LEU A 89 1.82 -11.71 5.94
CA LEU A 89 2.51 -11.30 4.72
C LEU A 89 4.00 -11.60 4.81
N THR A 90 4.65 -11.19 5.90
CA THR A 90 6.11 -11.22 6.02
C THR A 90 6.67 -12.57 6.43
N ALA A 91 5.93 -13.34 7.25
CA ALA A 91 6.38 -14.64 7.73
C ALA A 91 5.99 -15.82 6.83
N THR A 92 4.93 -15.68 6.00
CA THR A 92 4.40 -16.83 5.26
C THR A 92 4.13 -16.53 3.78
N ILE A 93 3.27 -15.55 3.50
CA ILE A 93 2.73 -15.38 2.14
C ILE A 93 3.84 -14.99 1.17
N LEU A 94 4.56 -13.90 1.44
CA LEU A 94 5.60 -13.41 0.52
C LEU A 94 6.82 -14.33 0.44
N PRO A 95 7.37 -14.87 1.56
CA PRO A 95 8.47 -15.83 1.45
C PRO A 95 8.10 -17.10 0.68
N THR A 96 6.85 -17.57 0.80
CA THR A 96 6.37 -18.72 0.04
C THR A 96 6.22 -18.39 -1.44
N ALA A 97 5.58 -17.25 -1.77
CA ALA A 97 5.43 -16.80 -3.15
C ALA A 97 6.79 -16.60 -3.83
N GLU A 98 7.72 -15.93 -3.17
CA GLU A 98 9.06 -15.69 -3.68
C GLU A 98 9.81 -16.99 -3.97
N ARG A 99 9.75 -17.96 -3.06
CA ARG A 99 10.37 -19.28 -3.25
C ARG A 99 9.76 -20.02 -4.42
N GLU A 100 8.42 -20.07 -4.54
CA GLU A 100 7.71 -20.79 -5.60
C GLU A 100 7.91 -20.14 -6.98
N LEU A 101 8.06 -18.82 -7.01
CA LEU A 101 8.29 -18.05 -8.24
C LEU A 101 9.78 -17.89 -8.58
N GLY A 102 10.69 -18.40 -7.73
CA GLY A 102 12.13 -18.24 -7.92
C GLY A 102 12.60 -16.79 -7.84
N LEU A 103 11.94 -15.97 -7.01
CA LEU A 103 12.28 -14.57 -6.78
C LEU A 103 13.22 -14.41 -5.58
N GLN A 104 14.19 -13.51 -5.72
CA GLN A 104 15.07 -13.01 -4.67
C GLN A 104 15.16 -11.49 -4.82
N PRO A 105 14.11 -10.76 -4.46
CA PRO A 105 13.95 -9.35 -4.82
C PRO A 105 15.12 -8.49 -4.38
N GLN A 106 15.58 -7.61 -5.25
CA GLN A 106 16.57 -6.58 -4.89
C GLN A 106 16.02 -5.66 -3.78
N TRP A 107 14.73 -5.35 -3.84
CA TRP A 107 13.95 -4.67 -2.82
C TRP A 107 12.47 -5.05 -2.95
N ARG A 108 11.75 -4.94 -1.85
CA ARG A 108 10.29 -5.14 -1.78
C ARG A 108 9.61 -3.79 -1.61
N GLY A 109 8.60 -3.56 -2.44
CA GLY A 109 7.73 -2.40 -2.31
C GLY A 109 6.31 -2.80 -1.93
N LEU A 110 5.63 -1.90 -1.21
CA LEU A 110 4.23 -2.04 -0.85
C LEU A 110 3.43 -0.88 -1.41
N LEU A 111 2.46 -1.18 -2.25
CA LEU A 111 1.52 -0.22 -2.82
C LEU A 111 0.17 -0.38 -2.13
N GLY A 112 -0.24 0.57 -1.32
CA GLY A 112 -1.55 0.56 -0.68
C GLY A 112 -2.44 1.69 -1.16
N TYR A 113 -3.71 1.39 -1.44
CA TYR A 113 -4.75 2.37 -1.75
C TYR A 113 -5.75 2.46 -0.60
N SER A 114 -6.26 3.65 -0.26
CA SER A 114 -7.30 3.82 0.77
C SER A 114 -6.88 3.25 2.14
N LEU A 115 -7.63 2.31 2.73
CA LEU A 115 -7.24 1.63 3.96
C LEU A 115 -5.95 0.82 3.80
N ALA A 116 -5.71 0.21 2.62
CA ALA A 116 -4.42 -0.41 2.34
C ALA A 116 -3.28 0.62 2.25
N GLY A 117 -3.57 1.90 1.91
CA GLY A 117 -2.62 3.01 1.99
C GLY A 117 -2.27 3.39 3.44
N LEU A 118 -3.25 3.37 4.33
CA LEU A 118 -3.02 3.49 5.78
C LEU A 118 -2.17 2.32 6.28
N PHE A 119 -2.51 1.09 5.90
CA PHE A 119 -1.75 -0.11 6.24
C PHE A 119 -0.30 -0.04 5.72
N ALA A 120 -0.11 0.35 4.47
CA ALA A 120 1.24 0.48 3.90
C ALA A 120 2.10 1.44 4.72
N LEU A 121 1.56 2.60 5.07
CA LEU A 121 2.26 3.55 5.92
C LEU A 121 2.49 3.01 7.34
N TYR A 122 1.51 2.28 7.92
CA TYR A 122 1.66 1.63 9.22
C TYR A 122 2.81 0.62 9.23
N THR A 123 3.00 -0.14 8.14
CA THR A 123 4.09 -1.13 8.06
C THR A 123 5.47 -0.51 8.23
N ALA A 124 5.68 0.75 7.80
CA ALA A 124 6.93 1.47 7.97
C ALA A 124 7.32 1.66 9.46
N TYR A 125 6.35 1.70 10.36
CA TYR A 125 6.58 1.82 11.80
C TYR A 125 6.73 0.47 12.50
N ARG A 126 6.47 -0.65 11.81
CA ARG A 126 6.37 -1.99 12.41
C ARG A 126 7.40 -2.99 11.89
N SER A 127 7.97 -2.76 10.69
CA SER A 127 8.83 -3.74 10.02
C SER A 127 9.69 -3.07 8.96
N ASP A 128 10.86 -3.65 8.71
CA ASP A 128 11.78 -3.31 7.62
C ASP A 128 11.62 -4.20 6.38
N PHE A 129 10.60 -5.06 6.39
CA PHE A 129 10.38 -6.03 5.31
C PHE A 129 10.13 -5.36 3.95
N PHE A 130 9.45 -4.22 3.94
CA PHE A 130 9.23 -3.40 2.76
C PHE A 130 10.17 -2.20 2.76
N GLN A 131 11.05 -2.15 1.76
CA GLN A 131 12.04 -1.08 1.65
C GLN A 131 11.48 0.18 0.97
N ARG A 132 10.44 0.04 0.13
CA ARG A 132 9.82 1.16 -0.60
C ARG A 132 8.31 1.09 -0.44
N ILE A 133 7.69 2.19 -0.02
CA ILE A 133 6.30 2.17 0.42
C ILE A 133 5.52 3.31 -0.22
N ALA A 134 4.31 3.01 -0.69
CA ALA A 134 3.37 4.00 -1.20
C ALA A 134 2.03 3.95 -0.46
N SER A 135 1.64 5.10 0.08
CA SER A 135 0.30 5.38 0.61
C SER A 135 -0.46 6.22 -0.41
N VAL A 136 -1.20 5.55 -1.30
CA VAL A 136 -1.95 6.17 -2.40
C VAL A 136 -3.37 6.43 -1.94
N SER A 137 -3.79 7.70 -1.91
CA SER A 137 -5.11 8.11 -1.36
C SER A 137 -5.38 7.46 0.01
N GLY A 138 -4.33 7.37 0.84
CA GLY A 138 -4.37 6.65 2.11
C GLY A 138 -5.40 7.22 3.07
N SER A 139 -6.10 6.35 3.80
CA SER A 139 -7.12 6.72 4.79
C SER A 139 -6.50 7.33 6.05
N LEU A 140 -5.66 8.36 5.91
CA LEU A 140 -4.91 8.96 7.02
C LEU A 140 -5.79 9.79 7.97
N TRP A 141 -7.07 9.96 7.64
CA TRP A 141 -8.13 10.45 8.52
C TRP A 141 -8.51 9.46 9.63
N PHE A 142 -7.94 8.25 9.64
CA PHE A 142 -8.28 7.18 10.59
C PHE A 142 -8.07 7.64 12.05
N ASP A 143 -9.02 7.33 12.93
CA ASP A 143 -9.03 7.79 14.31
C ASP A 143 -7.74 7.42 15.07
N GLY A 144 -7.09 8.41 15.67
CA GLY A 144 -5.85 8.24 16.41
C GLY A 144 -4.58 8.11 15.56
N TRP A 145 -4.71 8.09 14.21
CA TRP A 145 -3.56 7.92 13.33
C TRP A 145 -2.55 9.07 13.44
N ALA A 146 -3.03 10.32 13.47
CA ALA A 146 -2.16 11.49 13.57
C ALA A 146 -1.34 11.48 14.87
N ASP A 147 -1.97 11.11 15.99
CA ASP A 147 -1.31 11.01 17.31
C ASP A 147 -0.28 9.87 17.30
N PHE A 148 -0.63 8.72 16.71
CA PHE A 148 0.30 7.62 16.56
C PHE A 148 1.53 8.02 15.73
N ALA A 149 1.32 8.62 14.56
CA ALA A 149 2.40 9.05 13.69
C ALA A 149 3.31 10.09 14.37
N ALA A 150 2.73 11.05 15.11
CA ALA A 150 3.49 12.06 15.84
C ALA A 150 4.32 11.48 17.01
N ALA A 151 3.83 10.40 17.64
CA ALA A 151 4.50 9.78 18.80
C ALA A 151 5.57 8.74 18.41
N HIS A 152 5.63 8.31 17.15
CA HIS A 152 6.51 7.23 16.71
C HIS A 152 7.39 7.66 15.53
N THR A 153 8.59 7.13 15.50
CA THR A 153 9.52 7.28 14.37
C THR A 153 9.81 5.90 13.79
N PRO A 154 9.68 5.71 12.47
CA PRO A 154 10.07 4.44 11.84
C PRO A 154 11.54 4.15 12.06
N ASN A 155 11.88 2.90 12.39
CA ASN A 155 13.25 2.46 12.58
C ASN A 155 13.40 0.96 12.25
N PRO A 156 14.15 0.59 11.18
CA PRO A 156 14.81 1.53 10.25
C PRO A 156 13.84 2.30 9.38
N LEU A 157 14.29 3.41 8.80
CA LEU A 157 13.55 4.15 7.79
C LEU A 157 13.50 3.33 6.48
N PRO A 158 12.38 3.35 5.74
CA PRO A 158 12.35 2.82 4.38
C PRO A 158 13.28 3.63 3.45
N GLN A 159 13.65 3.04 2.32
CA GLN A 159 14.48 3.69 1.31
C GLN A 159 13.72 4.78 0.54
N ALA A 160 12.40 4.67 0.44
CA ALA A 160 11.54 5.65 -0.21
C ALA A 160 10.10 5.58 0.31
N MET A 161 9.44 6.75 0.42
CA MET A 161 8.05 6.88 0.82
C MET A 161 7.27 7.78 -0.14
N TYR A 162 6.22 7.25 -0.72
CA TYR A 162 5.33 7.99 -1.62
C TYR A 162 3.97 8.22 -0.97
N PHE A 163 3.47 9.44 -1.09
CA PHE A 163 2.11 9.81 -0.72
C PHE A 163 1.39 10.37 -1.94
N SER A 164 0.10 10.12 -2.03
CA SER A 164 -0.76 10.88 -2.95
C SER A 164 -2.17 11.04 -2.44
N LEU A 165 -2.88 12.01 -3.00
CA LEU A 165 -4.27 12.31 -2.71
C LEU A 165 -4.96 12.88 -3.94
N GLY A 166 -6.26 12.64 -4.11
CA GLY A 166 -7.07 13.33 -5.11
C GLY A 166 -7.49 14.73 -4.62
N ASP A 167 -7.46 15.72 -5.51
CA ASP A 167 -7.79 17.13 -5.20
C ASP A 167 -9.25 17.36 -4.76
N LYS A 168 -10.11 16.35 -4.92
CA LYS A 168 -11.52 16.39 -4.50
C LYS A 168 -11.84 15.48 -3.30
N GLU A 169 -10.88 14.74 -2.75
CA GLU A 169 -11.17 13.78 -1.68
C GLU A 169 -11.60 14.45 -0.38
N ALA A 170 -11.05 15.63 -0.08
CA ALA A 170 -11.47 16.44 1.07
C ALA A 170 -12.90 17.02 0.96
N GLN A 171 -13.53 16.91 -0.22
CA GLN A 171 -14.93 17.36 -0.43
C GLN A 171 -15.96 16.32 0.05
N SER A 172 -15.53 15.30 0.78
CA SER A 172 -16.41 14.28 1.35
C SER A 172 -17.44 14.90 2.28
N ARG A 173 -18.70 14.39 2.22
CA ARG A 173 -19.77 14.77 3.17
C ARG A 173 -19.55 14.17 4.57
N ASN A 174 -18.75 13.12 4.67
CA ASN A 174 -18.38 12.54 5.96
C ASN A 174 -17.23 13.36 6.57
N PRO A 175 -17.41 13.98 7.75
CA PRO A 175 -16.43 14.89 8.33
C PRO A 175 -15.10 14.20 8.66
N ARG A 176 -15.10 12.89 9.01
CA ARG A 176 -13.86 12.13 9.22
C ARG A 176 -13.07 12.00 7.92
N MET A 177 -13.74 11.62 6.83
CA MET A 177 -13.10 11.50 5.51
C MET A 177 -12.66 12.86 4.96
N ALA A 178 -13.40 13.93 5.22
CA ALA A 178 -13.04 15.28 4.77
C ALA A 178 -11.70 15.76 5.37
N ALA A 179 -11.27 15.22 6.50
CA ALA A 179 -9.98 15.52 7.13
C ALA A 179 -8.78 14.89 6.40
N VAL A 180 -8.99 14.10 5.34
CA VAL A 180 -7.93 13.33 4.67
C VAL A 180 -6.78 14.20 4.17
N GLN A 181 -7.07 15.37 3.61
CA GLN A 181 -6.04 16.26 3.08
C GLN A 181 -5.16 16.79 4.22
N THR A 182 -5.76 17.38 5.25
CA THR A 182 -5.03 17.92 6.41
C THR A 182 -4.21 16.84 7.10
N ALA A 183 -4.77 15.63 7.26
CA ALA A 183 -4.06 14.49 7.85
C ALA A 183 -2.88 14.04 6.99
N THR A 184 -3.06 13.96 5.67
CA THR A 184 -1.99 13.57 4.74
C THR A 184 -0.86 14.59 4.71
N GLU A 185 -1.18 15.88 4.65
CA GLU A 185 -0.20 16.97 4.66
C GLU A 185 0.59 17.02 5.97
N ALA A 186 -0.07 16.79 7.11
CA ALA A 186 0.60 16.75 8.42
C ALA A 186 1.59 15.58 8.51
N VAL A 187 1.19 14.39 8.10
CA VAL A 187 2.05 13.22 8.07
C VAL A 187 3.20 13.42 7.09
N PHE A 188 2.94 13.93 5.89
CA PHE A 188 3.97 14.22 4.89
C PHE A 188 5.00 15.23 5.43
N THR A 189 4.56 16.31 6.09
CA THR A 189 5.44 17.29 6.72
C THR A 189 6.37 16.65 7.77
N GLN A 190 5.87 15.67 8.54
CA GLN A 190 6.70 14.90 9.45
C GLN A 190 7.73 14.05 8.69
N TRP A 191 7.32 13.36 7.60
CA TRP A 191 8.22 12.52 6.81
C TRP A 191 9.33 13.31 6.12
N GLN A 192 9.09 14.55 5.75
CA GLN A 192 10.13 15.46 5.22
C GLN A 192 11.30 15.74 6.20
N GLN A 193 11.08 15.48 7.50
CA GLN A 193 12.14 15.65 8.52
C GLN A 193 13.04 14.41 8.65
N TYR A 194 12.66 13.27 8.02
CA TYR A 194 13.45 12.06 8.07
C TYR A 194 14.43 11.99 6.89
N ALA A 195 15.55 11.27 7.09
CA ALA A 195 16.53 10.99 6.02
C ALA A 195 16.01 9.87 5.10
N CYS A 196 14.80 10.09 4.54
CA CYS A 196 14.11 9.18 3.64
C CYS A 196 13.55 10.00 2.47
N PRO A 197 13.93 9.72 1.22
CA PRO A 197 13.29 10.34 0.06
C PRO A 197 11.78 10.17 0.14
N CYS A 198 11.04 11.28 0.09
CA CYS A 198 9.58 11.24 0.12
C CYS A 198 8.97 12.29 -0.80
N THR A 199 7.78 12.01 -1.31
CA THR A 199 6.99 12.92 -2.13
C THR A 199 5.52 12.87 -1.77
N LEU A 200 4.79 13.96 -2.06
CA LEU A 200 3.33 14.02 -2.01
C LEU A 200 2.83 14.53 -3.37
N GLU A 201 2.05 13.71 -4.06
CA GLU A 201 1.43 14.07 -5.32
C GLU A 201 -0.08 14.31 -5.15
N ILE A 202 -0.56 15.43 -5.69
CA ILE A 202 -1.99 15.73 -5.76
C ILE A 202 -2.49 15.37 -7.16
N ASN A 203 -3.36 14.36 -7.23
CA ASN A 203 -3.95 13.90 -8.47
C ASN A 203 -5.29 14.60 -8.74
N ALA A 204 -5.66 14.76 -10.02
CA ALA A 204 -6.98 15.24 -10.36
C ALA A 204 -8.06 14.19 -10.01
N GLY A 205 -9.18 14.64 -9.41
CA GLY A 205 -10.35 13.81 -9.15
C GLY A 205 -10.57 13.40 -7.70
N GLY A 206 -11.58 12.57 -7.48
CA GLY A 206 -11.98 12.03 -6.18
C GLY A 206 -11.29 10.72 -5.84
N HIS A 207 -11.78 10.09 -4.77
CA HIS A 207 -11.17 8.89 -4.18
C HIS A 207 -11.18 7.67 -5.11
N PHE A 208 -12.14 7.54 -5.99
CA PHE A 208 -12.29 6.35 -6.86
C PHE A 208 -11.85 6.58 -8.31
N ASP A 209 -11.24 7.74 -8.60
CA ASP A 209 -10.85 8.11 -9.95
C ASP A 209 -9.43 7.59 -10.27
N ASN A 210 -9.31 6.84 -11.38
CA ASN A 210 -8.03 6.42 -11.94
C ASN A 210 -7.13 5.60 -10.98
N VAL A 211 -7.70 4.70 -10.17
CA VAL A 211 -6.97 3.93 -9.15
C VAL A 211 -5.75 3.20 -9.72
N PRO A 212 -5.84 2.40 -10.82
CA PRO A 212 -4.66 1.72 -11.38
C PRO A 212 -3.58 2.69 -11.86
N GLN A 213 -3.97 3.84 -12.44
CA GLN A 213 -3.01 4.85 -12.90
C GLN A 213 -2.27 5.52 -11.74
N ARG A 214 -2.98 5.83 -10.64
CA ARG A 214 -2.36 6.40 -9.43
C ARG A 214 -1.41 5.41 -8.76
N LEU A 215 -1.79 4.13 -8.67
CA LEU A 215 -0.90 3.07 -8.18
C LEU A 215 0.32 2.88 -9.08
N ALA A 216 0.14 2.92 -10.41
CA ALA A 216 1.25 2.83 -11.36
C ALA A 216 2.19 4.04 -11.29
N GLN A 217 1.66 5.24 -11.05
CA GLN A 217 2.46 6.45 -10.85
C GLN A 217 3.30 6.33 -9.57
N ALA A 218 2.70 5.90 -8.47
CA ALA A 218 3.40 5.61 -7.23
C ALA A 218 4.51 4.56 -7.42
N ALA A 219 4.20 3.47 -8.13
CA ALA A 219 5.17 2.42 -8.44
C ALA A 219 6.37 2.95 -9.24
N ARG A 220 6.13 3.75 -10.27
CA ARG A 220 7.21 4.37 -11.08
C ARG A 220 8.10 5.26 -10.22
N TRP A 221 7.50 6.10 -9.39
CA TRP A 221 8.27 6.96 -8.49
C TRP A 221 9.12 6.13 -7.52
N LEU A 222 8.56 5.06 -6.92
CA LEU A 222 9.31 4.17 -6.03
C LEU A 222 10.47 3.45 -6.75
N ILE A 223 10.32 3.15 -8.04
CA ILE A 223 11.37 2.52 -8.85
C ILE A 223 12.52 3.49 -9.09
N GLU A 224 12.22 4.76 -9.35
CA GLU A 224 13.16 5.82 -9.70
C GLU A 224 13.83 6.43 -8.46
N ALA A 225 13.21 6.35 -7.29
CA ALA A 225 13.75 6.83 -6.03
C ALA A 225 14.96 5.96 -5.61
N ALA A 226 16.16 6.42 -5.93
CA ALA A 226 17.44 5.75 -5.63
C ALA A 226 18.20 6.50 -4.54
#